data_fe63ba3777ec7fa85b4adbf21ce41b8a
#
_entry.id   fe63ba3777ec7fa85b4adbf21ce41b8a
#
_cell.length_a   1.000
_cell.length_b   1.000
_cell.length_c   1.000
_cell.angle_alpha   90.00
_cell.angle_beta   90.00
_cell.angle_gamma   90.00
#
_symmetry.space_group_name_H-M   'P 1'
#
loop_
_entity.id
_entity.type
_entity.pdbx_description
1 polymer ?
#
loop_
_entity_poly.entity_id
_entity_poly.type
_entity_poly.pdbx_seq_one_letter_code
_entity_poly.pdbx_strand_id
1 'polypeptide(L)'
;MGGQLQMHDPRKPRPLKPRTLQVLVIDASTFSRGLIGEILRSLNVTNISSARSEEMAANFLLERPTDAILLSWEESDSLDGLNFVRRLRKHEDDRLRRLPVILITAGLTRQMVINGRDAGVDEFLAKPISPMAMRQRLEMVIETPRPFVDCNVYLGPCRRRKNPADYYGAKRRSGERVAERAVLIDQDEIAAQTPMRLMLSQLRKTCVHLRASRPEAIATAFEQLRTAKSLAIEAKDHALHAGLASFESYVGVATPLGQLEEPVITNALAALEQLAALPQNYVEARDSVAIALGKAIQKKLAA
;
A
#
# COMPACT_ATOMS: atom_id res chain seq x y z
N MET A 1 2.82 -3.27 40.83
CA MET A 1 1.99 -2.09 40.45
C MET A 1 1.63 -2.21 38.99
N GLY A 2 0.48 -2.79 38.70
CA GLY A 2 -0.01 -3.00 37.33
C GLY A 2 -0.60 -1.69 36.84
N GLY A 3 0.11 -1.00 35.94
CA GLY A 3 -0.46 0.09 35.19
C GLY A 3 -1.57 -0.44 34.29
N GLN A 4 -2.82 -0.15 34.64
CA GLN A 4 -3.96 -0.33 33.73
C GLN A 4 -3.67 0.52 32.50
N LEU A 5 -3.33 -0.13 31.37
CA LEU A 5 -3.37 0.48 30.06
C LEU A 5 -4.79 1.00 29.85
N GLN A 6 -4.95 2.32 29.89
CA GLN A 6 -6.24 2.96 29.60
C GLN A 6 -6.69 2.46 28.23
N MET A 7 -7.70 1.60 28.23
CA MET A 7 -8.28 1.00 27.05
C MET A 7 -8.98 2.08 26.23
N HIS A 8 -8.29 2.55 25.21
CA HIS A 8 -8.78 3.57 24.32
C HIS A 8 -9.66 2.94 23.23
N ASP A 9 -10.87 3.49 23.00
CA ASP A 9 -11.70 3.09 21.86
C ASP A 9 -11.02 3.56 20.56
N PRO A 10 -10.57 2.65 19.68
CA PRO A 10 -9.85 3.02 18.46
C PRO A 10 -10.69 3.83 17.47
N ARG A 11 -12.01 3.87 17.65
CA ARG A 11 -12.93 4.63 16.79
C ARG A 11 -13.43 5.93 17.41
N LYS A 12 -12.90 6.33 18.55
CA LYS A 12 -13.16 7.65 19.09
C LYS A 12 -12.37 8.70 18.30
N PRO A 13 -13.02 9.71 17.67
CA PRO A 13 -12.33 10.76 16.96
C PRO A 13 -11.29 11.44 17.82
N ARG A 14 -10.08 11.61 17.31
CA ARG A 14 -8.98 12.27 18.01
C ARG A 14 -8.02 12.89 17.01
N PRO A 15 -7.32 13.99 17.35
CA PRO A 15 -6.32 14.56 16.44
C PRO A 15 -5.20 13.53 16.14
N LEU A 16 -4.78 13.48 14.89
CA LEU A 16 -3.65 12.65 14.47
C LEU A 16 -2.37 13.18 15.14
N LYS A 17 -1.79 12.38 16.01
CA LYS A 17 -0.50 12.65 16.66
C LYS A 17 0.53 11.62 16.17
N PRO A 18 1.25 11.88 15.08
CA PRO A 18 2.10 10.87 14.44
C PRO A 18 3.10 10.21 15.38
N ARG A 19 3.77 10.97 16.24
CA ARG A 19 4.78 10.44 17.19
C ARG A 19 4.26 9.44 18.21
N THR A 20 2.98 9.48 18.54
CA THR A 20 2.36 8.57 19.51
C THR A 20 1.51 7.50 18.85
N LEU A 21 1.29 7.60 17.54
CA LEU A 21 0.48 6.67 16.78
C LEU A 21 1.16 5.30 16.70
N GLN A 22 0.45 4.23 17.07
CA GLN A 22 0.91 2.85 16.99
C GLN A 22 0.36 2.21 15.72
N VAL A 23 1.22 1.91 14.78
CA VAL A 23 0.82 1.35 13.47
C VAL A 23 1.39 -0.04 13.28
N LEU A 24 0.53 -1.00 12.91
CA LEU A 24 0.93 -2.33 12.49
C LEU A 24 0.90 -2.42 10.96
N VAL A 25 2.06 -2.70 10.36
CA VAL A 25 2.19 -2.97 8.91
C VAL A 25 2.21 -4.46 8.68
N ILE A 26 1.28 -4.96 7.87
CA ILE A 26 1.18 -6.38 7.48
C ILE A 26 1.41 -6.48 5.98
N ASP A 27 2.47 -7.19 5.57
CA ASP A 27 2.83 -7.42 4.17
C ASP A 27 3.78 -8.62 4.10
N ALA A 28 3.60 -9.54 3.18
CA ALA A 28 4.48 -10.69 3.00
C ALA A 28 5.88 -10.27 2.54
N SER A 29 5.98 -9.20 1.74
CA SER A 29 7.24 -8.67 1.20
C SER A 29 8.01 -7.85 2.24
N THR A 30 9.23 -8.27 2.56
CA THR A 30 10.13 -7.49 3.45
C THR A 30 10.46 -6.13 2.87
N PHE A 31 10.62 -6.05 1.55
CA PHE A 31 10.88 -4.81 0.84
C PHE A 31 9.71 -3.84 0.97
N SER A 32 8.50 -4.29 0.67
CA SER A 32 7.29 -3.48 0.78
C SER A 32 7.06 -2.97 2.21
N ARG A 33 7.28 -3.84 3.23
CA ARG A 33 7.21 -3.41 4.64
C ARG A 33 8.21 -2.31 4.98
N GLY A 34 9.46 -2.47 4.50
CA GLY A 34 10.50 -1.46 4.70
C GLY A 34 10.09 -0.11 4.12
N LEU A 35 9.58 -0.14 2.92
CA LEU A 35 9.13 1.00 2.16
C LEU A 35 7.95 1.74 2.80
N ILE A 36 6.92 1.01 3.22
CA ILE A 36 5.79 1.56 3.98
C ILE A 36 6.32 2.18 5.30
N GLY A 37 7.29 1.51 5.94
CA GLY A 37 7.94 2.02 7.14
C GLY A 37 8.65 3.36 6.92
N GLU A 38 9.38 3.54 5.81
CA GLU A 38 10.02 4.81 5.48
C GLU A 38 9.01 5.93 5.22
N ILE A 39 7.91 5.63 4.51
CA ILE A 39 6.83 6.60 4.32
C ILE A 39 6.24 7.03 5.68
N LEU A 40 5.96 6.09 6.57
CA LEU A 40 5.45 6.39 7.90
C LEU A 40 6.43 7.25 8.71
N ARG A 41 7.73 6.95 8.67
CA ARG A 41 8.77 7.75 9.35
C ARG A 41 8.86 9.16 8.77
N SER A 42 8.73 9.33 7.46
CA SER A 42 8.68 10.66 6.83
C SER A 42 7.48 11.50 7.30
N LEU A 43 6.43 10.85 7.77
CA LEU A 43 5.26 11.47 8.41
C LEU A 43 5.41 11.63 9.93
N ASN A 44 6.60 11.38 10.49
CA ASN A 44 6.91 11.38 11.92
C ASN A 44 6.16 10.29 12.73
N VAL A 45 5.72 9.21 12.10
CA VAL A 45 5.22 8.02 12.81
C VAL A 45 6.44 7.17 13.19
N THR A 46 6.68 7.01 14.49
CA THR A 46 7.87 6.31 15.01
C THR A 46 7.55 4.94 15.57
N ASN A 47 6.32 4.71 16.03
CA ASN A 47 5.92 3.44 16.64
C ASN A 47 5.31 2.51 15.58
N ILE A 48 6.18 1.83 14.84
CA ILE A 48 5.80 0.97 13.74
C ILE A 48 6.16 -0.48 14.10
N SER A 49 5.13 -1.33 14.16
CA SER A 49 5.31 -2.79 14.21
C SER A 49 5.11 -3.37 12.81
N SER A 50 5.76 -4.49 12.51
CA SER A 50 5.61 -5.13 11.21
C SER A 50 5.43 -6.65 11.33
N ALA A 51 4.52 -7.21 10.54
CA ALA A 51 4.24 -8.63 10.46
C ALA A 51 4.31 -9.12 9.02
N ARG A 52 4.91 -10.29 8.81
CA ARG A 52 4.99 -10.94 7.49
C ARG A 52 3.88 -11.97 7.24
N SER A 53 3.14 -12.31 8.27
CA SER A 53 2.08 -13.30 8.23
C SER A 53 0.93 -12.87 9.14
N GLU A 54 -0.23 -13.49 8.95
CA GLU A 54 -1.42 -13.27 9.79
C GLU A 54 -1.21 -13.70 11.23
N GLU A 55 -0.52 -14.82 11.44
CA GLU A 55 -0.21 -15.33 12.77
C GLU A 55 0.66 -14.33 13.55
N MET A 56 1.70 -13.82 12.91
CA MET A 56 2.56 -12.80 13.51
C MET A 56 1.77 -11.52 13.81
N ALA A 57 0.87 -11.12 12.92
CA ALA A 57 0.00 -9.97 13.13
C ALA A 57 -0.94 -10.17 14.32
N ALA A 58 -1.57 -11.35 14.43
CA ALA A 58 -2.45 -11.69 15.55
C ALA A 58 -1.70 -11.61 16.89
N ASN A 59 -0.49 -12.16 16.98
CA ASN A 59 0.34 -12.08 18.19
C ASN A 59 0.65 -10.63 18.56
N PHE A 60 1.05 -9.80 17.59
CA PHE A 60 1.29 -8.37 17.86
C PHE A 60 0.06 -7.64 18.38
N LEU A 61 -1.12 -7.93 17.82
CA LEU A 61 -2.37 -7.29 18.23
C LEU A 61 -2.80 -7.65 19.66
N LEU A 62 -2.45 -8.85 20.12
CA LEU A 62 -2.71 -9.28 21.49
C LEU A 62 -1.72 -8.67 22.50
N GLU A 63 -0.46 -8.53 22.09
CA GLU A 63 0.63 -8.12 23.00
C GLU A 63 0.83 -6.60 23.05
N ARG A 64 0.45 -5.86 22.01
CA ARG A 64 0.79 -4.45 21.85
C ARG A 64 -0.41 -3.58 21.50
N PRO A 65 -0.47 -2.36 22.04
CA PRO A 65 -1.47 -1.39 21.61
C PRO A 65 -1.26 -1.09 20.11
N THR A 66 -2.35 -1.03 19.38
CA THR A 66 -2.36 -0.69 17.96
C THR A 66 -3.50 0.29 17.70
N ASP A 67 -3.23 1.34 16.94
CA ASP A 67 -4.20 2.37 16.58
C ASP A 67 -4.74 2.21 15.18
N ALA A 68 -3.92 1.69 14.26
CA ALA A 68 -4.29 1.42 12.88
C ALA A 68 -3.48 0.26 12.29
N ILE A 69 -4.10 -0.48 11.38
CA ILE A 69 -3.48 -1.56 10.61
C ILE A 69 -3.34 -1.10 9.16
N LEU A 70 -2.13 -1.17 8.62
CA LEU A 70 -1.83 -1.06 7.20
C LEU A 70 -1.63 -2.46 6.65
N LEU A 71 -2.59 -2.96 5.88
CA LEU A 71 -2.58 -4.28 5.30
C LEU A 71 -2.27 -4.17 3.80
N SER A 72 -1.05 -4.52 3.42
CA SER A 72 -0.68 -4.63 2.01
C SER A 72 -1.03 -6.04 1.53
N TRP A 73 -1.83 -6.12 0.48
CA TRP A 73 -2.32 -7.38 -0.03
C TRP A 73 -2.63 -7.31 -1.52
N GLU A 74 -2.27 -8.37 -2.22
CA GLU A 74 -2.61 -8.65 -3.62
C GLU A 74 -3.30 -10.02 -3.69
N GLU A 75 -4.16 -10.25 -4.68
CA GLU A 75 -4.87 -11.54 -4.84
C GLU A 75 -3.93 -12.74 -5.07
N SER A 76 -2.72 -12.46 -5.59
CA SER A 76 -1.66 -13.46 -5.79
C SER A 76 -0.84 -13.77 -4.55
N ASP A 77 -1.04 -13.04 -3.45
CA ASP A 77 -0.25 -13.23 -2.23
C ASP A 77 -0.65 -14.51 -1.50
N SER A 78 0.32 -15.09 -0.77
CA SER A 78 0.06 -16.20 0.14
C SER A 78 -0.78 -15.80 1.36
N LEU A 79 -0.87 -14.51 1.64
CA LEU A 79 -1.65 -13.91 2.71
C LEU A 79 -3.08 -13.67 2.21
N ASP A 80 -4.09 -14.27 2.82
CA ASP A 80 -5.48 -13.94 2.51
C ASP A 80 -5.96 -12.72 3.31
N GLY A 81 -5.56 -11.54 2.83
CA GLY A 81 -5.79 -10.28 3.54
C GLY A 81 -7.25 -9.99 3.83
N LEU A 82 -8.18 -10.32 2.94
CA LEU A 82 -9.60 -10.07 3.17
C LEU A 82 -10.18 -11.02 4.23
N ASN A 83 -9.76 -12.28 4.27
CA ASN A 83 -10.16 -13.20 5.34
C ASN A 83 -9.54 -12.81 6.68
N PHE A 84 -8.31 -12.29 6.70
CA PHE A 84 -7.74 -11.72 7.92
C PHE A 84 -8.64 -10.61 8.47
N VAL A 85 -9.07 -9.66 7.62
CA VAL A 85 -9.97 -8.58 8.05
C VAL A 85 -11.31 -9.14 8.57
N ARG A 86 -11.91 -10.12 7.87
CA ARG A 86 -13.17 -10.75 8.33
C ARG A 86 -13.02 -11.41 9.70
N ARG A 87 -11.90 -12.10 9.96
CA ARG A 87 -11.61 -12.70 11.29
C ARG A 87 -11.41 -11.63 12.33
N LEU A 88 -10.67 -10.57 12.02
CA LEU A 88 -10.48 -9.43 12.91
C LEU A 88 -11.83 -8.80 13.31
N ARG A 89 -12.74 -8.62 12.37
CA ARG A 89 -14.09 -8.05 12.65
C ARG A 89 -14.96 -8.95 13.53
N LYS A 90 -14.70 -10.27 13.53
CA LYS A 90 -15.40 -11.26 14.37
C LYS A 90 -14.70 -11.53 15.71
N HIS A 91 -13.60 -10.82 15.99
CA HIS A 91 -12.85 -11.04 17.23
C HIS A 91 -13.70 -10.70 18.46
N GLU A 92 -13.55 -11.46 19.56
CA GLU A 92 -14.30 -11.27 20.81
C GLU A 92 -13.92 -9.95 21.51
N ASP A 93 -12.64 -9.57 21.46
CA ASP A 93 -12.17 -8.27 21.96
C ASP A 93 -12.70 -7.13 21.09
N ASP A 94 -13.60 -6.33 21.67
CA ASP A 94 -14.25 -5.19 21.01
C ASP A 94 -13.22 -4.14 20.53
N ARG A 95 -12.10 -3.99 21.22
CA ARG A 95 -11.00 -3.13 20.80
C ARG A 95 -10.38 -3.61 19.49
N LEU A 96 -10.08 -4.91 19.38
CA LEU A 96 -9.43 -5.48 18.20
C LEU A 96 -10.37 -5.45 17.00
N ARG A 97 -11.63 -5.85 17.17
CA ARG A 97 -12.57 -5.87 16.04
C ARG A 97 -12.91 -4.49 15.50
N ARG A 98 -12.68 -3.42 16.28
CA ARG A 98 -12.90 -2.03 15.88
C ARG A 98 -11.66 -1.33 15.32
N LEU A 99 -10.49 -1.96 15.33
CA LEU A 99 -9.26 -1.35 14.79
C LEU A 99 -9.46 -0.89 13.34
N PRO A 100 -9.07 0.34 13.02
CA PRO A 100 -9.07 0.81 11.64
C PRO A 100 -8.11 -0.01 10.78
N VAL A 101 -8.56 -0.40 9.57
CA VAL A 101 -7.77 -1.13 8.58
C VAL A 101 -7.73 -0.35 7.27
N ILE A 102 -6.52 -0.01 6.84
CA ILE A 102 -6.26 0.58 5.52
C ILE A 102 -5.67 -0.53 4.65
N LEU A 103 -6.37 -0.88 3.56
CA LEU A 103 -5.90 -1.87 2.59
C LEU A 103 -5.06 -1.19 1.52
N ILE A 104 -3.86 -1.71 1.30
CA ILE A 104 -2.88 -1.22 0.32
C ILE A 104 -2.74 -2.27 -0.78
N THR A 105 -2.99 -1.91 -2.04
CA THR A 105 -2.93 -2.84 -3.17
C THR A 105 -2.53 -2.14 -4.47
N ALA A 106 -1.87 -2.85 -5.39
CA ALA A 106 -1.61 -2.37 -6.75
C ALA A 106 -2.84 -2.56 -7.65
N GLY A 107 -3.66 -3.56 -7.37
CA GLY A 107 -4.83 -3.92 -8.15
C GLY A 107 -6.14 -3.32 -7.62
N LEU A 108 -6.18 -2.01 -7.32
CA LEU A 108 -7.38 -1.37 -6.78
C LEU A 108 -8.49 -1.26 -7.84
N THR A 109 -9.20 -2.36 -8.06
CA THR A 109 -10.36 -2.43 -8.94
C THR A 109 -11.65 -2.12 -8.17
N ARG A 110 -12.73 -1.82 -8.89
CA ARG A 110 -14.06 -1.66 -8.29
C ARG A 110 -14.49 -2.91 -7.50
N GLN A 111 -14.22 -4.11 -8.02
CA GLN A 111 -14.55 -5.36 -7.34
C GLN A 111 -13.75 -5.52 -6.05
N MET A 112 -12.45 -5.19 -6.07
CA MET A 112 -11.60 -5.19 -4.88
C MET A 112 -12.15 -4.26 -3.78
N VAL A 113 -12.58 -3.05 -4.15
CA VAL A 113 -13.17 -2.10 -3.20
C VAL A 113 -14.49 -2.64 -2.61
N ILE A 114 -15.33 -3.29 -3.42
CA ILE A 114 -16.57 -3.91 -2.94
C ILE A 114 -16.23 -5.05 -1.96
N ASN A 115 -15.37 -5.97 -2.37
CA ASN A 115 -14.97 -7.12 -1.55
C ASN A 115 -14.30 -6.69 -0.24
N GLY A 116 -13.44 -5.67 -0.29
CA GLY A 116 -12.78 -5.12 0.89
C GLY A 116 -13.75 -4.43 1.85
N ARG A 117 -14.72 -3.68 1.33
CA ARG A 117 -15.80 -3.08 2.14
C ARG A 117 -16.66 -4.14 2.80
N ASP A 118 -16.97 -5.22 2.08
CA ASP A 118 -17.74 -6.34 2.62
C ASP A 118 -16.95 -7.13 3.67
N ALA A 119 -15.62 -7.16 3.56
CA ALA A 119 -14.74 -7.70 4.58
C ALA A 119 -14.61 -6.78 5.81
N GLY A 120 -14.94 -5.50 5.70
CA GLY A 120 -14.83 -4.53 6.79
C GLY A 120 -13.58 -3.66 6.76
N VAL A 121 -12.98 -3.45 5.59
CA VAL A 121 -11.88 -2.49 5.38
C VAL A 121 -12.39 -1.06 5.58
N ASP A 122 -11.60 -0.22 6.26
CA ASP A 122 -11.94 1.20 6.48
C ASP A 122 -11.60 2.05 5.28
N GLU A 123 -10.37 2.02 4.83
CA GLU A 123 -9.90 2.84 3.73
C GLU A 123 -9.01 2.03 2.79
N PHE A 124 -8.84 2.55 1.57
CA PHE A 124 -8.05 1.94 0.52
C PHE A 124 -6.96 2.88 0.07
N LEU A 125 -5.81 2.31 -0.26
CA LEU A 125 -4.66 3.05 -0.77
C LEU A 125 -4.06 2.27 -1.94
N ALA A 126 -4.02 2.90 -3.11
CA ALA A 126 -3.43 2.30 -4.29
C ALA A 126 -1.89 2.42 -4.25
N LYS A 127 -1.19 1.38 -4.65
CA LYS A 127 0.24 1.48 -4.98
C LYS A 127 0.38 2.12 -6.37
N PRO A 128 1.34 3.02 -6.57
CA PRO A 128 2.40 3.47 -5.66
C PRO A 128 1.90 4.43 -4.58
N ILE A 129 2.44 4.30 -3.36
CA ILE A 129 1.99 5.07 -2.19
C ILE A 129 2.77 6.38 -2.09
N SER A 130 2.06 7.52 -2.05
CA SER A 130 2.67 8.80 -1.69
C SER A 130 2.52 9.08 -0.18
N PRO A 131 3.47 9.83 0.45
CA PRO A 131 3.31 10.24 1.84
C PRO A 131 2.04 11.05 2.08
N MET A 132 1.64 11.90 1.14
CA MET A 132 0.41 12.69 1.25
C MET A 132 -0.83 11.79 1.28
N ALA A 133 -0.93 10.82 0.36
CA ALA A 133 -2.04 9.88 0.33
C ALA A 133 -2.09 9.01 1.61
N MET A 134 -0.94 8.55 2.10
CA MET A 134 -0.85 7.82 3.37
C MET A 134 -1.35 8.68 4.54
N ARG A 135 -0.89 9.93 4.62
CA ARG A 135 -1.31 10.87 5.66
C ARG A 135 -2.82 11.08 5.64
N GLN A 136 -3.40 11.36 4.47
CA GLN A 136 -4.85 11.57 4.31
C GLN A 136 -5.66 10.35 4.80
N ARG A 137 -5.23 9.12 4.48
CA ARG A 137 -5.92 7.93 4.95
C ARG A 137 -5.80 7.73 6.47
N LEU A 138 -4.64 8.02 7.04
CA LEU A 138 -4.46 8.01 8.50
C LEU A 138 -5.34 9.06 9.18
N GLU A 139 -5.40 10.29 8.66
CA GLU A 139 -6.30 11.33 9.15
C GLU A 139 -7.78 10.87 9.10
N MET A 140 -8.20 10.29 7.98
CA MET A 140 -9.58 9.79 7.83
C MET A 140 -9.95 8.72 8.86
N VAL A 141 -9.06 7.79 9.16
CA VAL A 141 -9.38 6.70 10.08
C VAL A 141 -9.19 7.05 11.55
N ILE A 142 -8.38 8.08 11.86
CA ILE A 142 -8.09 8.50 13.23
C ILE A 142 -8.92 9.73 13.63
N GLU A 143 -9.02 10.76 12.78
CA GLU A 143 -9.72 12.00 13.12
C GLU A 143 -11.21 11.93 12.82
N THR A 144 -11.59 11.22 11.77
CA THR A 144 -12.99 11.08 11.32
C THR A 144 -13.39 9.64 11.09
N PRO A 145 -13.19 8.74 12.07
CA PRO A 145 -13.48 7.33 11.92
C PRO A 145 -14.97 7.12 11.63
N ARG A 146 -15.25 6.21 10.71
CA ARG A 146 -16.64 5.82 10.43
C ARG A 146 -17.23 5.05 11.62
N PRO A 147 -18.52 5.27 11.96
CA PRO A 147 -19.19 4.48 12.97
C PRO A 147 -19.08 2.97 12.67
N PHE A 148 -18.88 2.17 13.71
CA PHE A 148 -18.85 0.72 13.56
C PHE A 148 -20.27 0.17 13.54
N VAL A 149 -20.56 -0.70 12.57
CA VAL A 149 -21.85 -1.40 12.42
C VAL A 149 -21.65 -2.83 12.90
N ASP A 150 -22.46 -3.23 13.85
CA ASP A 150 -22.50 -4.57 14.40
C ASP A 150 -23.91 -5.12 14.21
N CYS A 151 -24.07 -5.98 13.23
CA CYS A 151 -25.35 -6.64 12.95
C CYS A 151 -25.11 -8.04 12.36
N ASN A 152 -26.13 -8.88 12.38
CA ASN A 152 -26.04 -10.28 11.91
C ASN A 152 -25.53 -10.45 10.46
N VAL A 153 -25.65 -9.40 9.63
CA VAL A 153 -25.31 -9.45 8.21
C VAL A 153 -23.95 -8.80 7.93
N TYR A 154 -23.49 -7.90 8.81
CA TYR A 154 -22.27 -7.13 8.57
C TYR A 154 -21.61 -6.66 9.88
N LEU A 155 -20.32 -6.88 9.96
CA LEU A 155 -19.45 -6.40 11.02
C LEU A 155 -18.35 -5.54 10.42
N GLY A 156 -18.29 -4.25 10.76
CA GLY A 156 -17.27 -3.36 10.21
C GLY A 156 -17.66 -1.89 10.18
N PRO A 157 -16.82 -1.03 9.58
CA PRO A 157 -17.13 0.40 9.44
C PRO A 157 -18.36 0.64 8.58
N CYS A 158 -19.17 1.65 8.93
CA CYS A 158 -20.35 2.01 8.15
C CYS A 158 -19.97 2.23 6.68
N ARG A 159 -20.66 1.54 5.77
CA ARG A 159 -20.40 1.63 4.31
C ARG A 159 -20.85 2.96 3.71
N ARG A 160 -21.65 3.75 4.44
CA ARG A 160 -22.14 5.05 4.00
C ARG A 160 -21.11 6.12 4.36
N ARG A 161 -20.70 6.93 3.37
CA ARG A 161 -19.77 8.05 3.60
C ARG A 161 -20.43 9.31 4.17
N LYS A 162 -21.78 9.40 4.12
CA LYS A 162 -22.54 10.51 4.68
C LYS A 162 -23.16 10.11 6.02
N ASN A 163 -23.09 11.02 6.99
CA ASN A 163 -23.77 10.85 8.26
C ASN A 163 -25.28 10.59 7.99
N PRO A 164 -25.89 9.55 8.58
CA PRO A 164 -27.33 9.33 8.44
C PRO A 164 -28.18 10.54 8.83
N ALA A 165 -27.69 11.41 9.73
CA ALA A 165 -28.35 12.65 10.14
C ALA A 165 -28.42 13.71 9.02
N ASP A 166 -27.52 13.66 8.04
CA ASP A 166 -27.46 14.63 6.94
C ASP A 166 -28.23 14.15 5.68
N TYR A 167 -28.95 13.03 5.79
CA TYR A 167 -29.66 12.45 4.67
C TYR A 167 -31.15 12.83 4.68
N TYR A 168 -31.48 13.82 3.92
CA TYR A 168 -32.89 14.28 3.70
C TYR A 168 -33.62 13.59 2.54
N GLY A 169 -33.06 12.51 1.96
CA GLY A 169 -33.65 11.82 0.82
C GLY A 169 -34.41 10.55 1.22
N ALA A 170 -35.24 10.02 0.30
CA ALA A 170 -36.01 8.82 0.50
C ALA A 170 -35.13 7.63 0.91
N LYS A 171 -35.50 6.96 2.02
CA LYS A 171 -34.86 5.72 2.48
C LYS A 171 -35.14 4.59 1.48
N ARG A 172 -34.30 4.41 0.47
CA ARG A 172 -34.39 3.29 -0.48
C ARG A 172 -33.99 2.00 0.23
N ARG A 173 -34.97 1.15 0.46
CA ARG A 173 -34.77 -0.23 0.91
C ARG A 173 -34.18 -1.05 -0.23
N SER A 174 -33.15 -1.81 0.12
CA SER A 174 -32.59 -3.01 -0.53
C SER A 174 -32.77 -3.18 -2.04
N GLY A 175 -31.66 -3.34 -2.74
CA GLY A 175 -31.54 -4.13 -3.96
C GLY A 175 -31.11 -3.43 -5.24
N GLU A 176 -31.15 -2.11 -5.35
CA GLU A 176 -30.77 -1.46 -6.60
C GLU A 176 -29.75 -0.33 -6.43
N ARG A 177 -28.64 -0.51 -7.16
CA ARG A 177 -27.65 0.52 -7.54
C ARG A 177 -26.84 1.19 -6.41
N VAL A 178 -26.03 0.39 -5.73
CA VAL A 178 -24.84 0.90 -5.00
C VAL A 178 -23.71 1.23 -6.00
N ALA A 179 -24.00 1.25 -7.29
CA ALA A 179 -23.03 1.12 -8.36
C ALA A 179 -22.34 2.42 -8.80
N GLU A 180 -22.88 3.60 -8.57
CA GLU A 180 -22.42 4.80 -9.29
C GLU A 180 -21.74 5.90 -8.45
N ARG A 181 -21.59 5.74 -7.12
CA ARG A 181 -21.00 6.80 -6.27
C ARG A 181 -19.93 6.34 -5.30
N ALA A 182 -19.30 5.22 -5.57
CA ALA A 182 -18.45 4.56 -4.61
C ALA A 182 -16.94 4.77 -4.81
N VAL A 183 -16.51 5.39 -5.85
CA VAL A 183 -15.10 5.67 -6.10
C VAL A 183 -14.93 7.14 -6.46
N LEU A 184 -14.97 7.99 -5.45
CA LEU A 184 -14.08 9.12 -5.45
C LEU A 184 -12.72 8.57 -4.96
N ILE A 185 -12.10 7.70 -5.75
CA ILE A 185 -10.66 7.73 -5.96
C ILE A 185 -10.47 9.14 -6.46
N ASP A 186 -9.66 9.90 -5.74
CA ASP A 186 -9.36 11.27 -6.11
C ASP A 186 -9.05 11.27 -7.61
N GLN A 187 -9.93 11.86 -8.42
CA GLN A 187 -9.74 11.89 -9.88
C GLN A 187 -8.44 12.64 -10.20
N ASP A 188 -7.95 13.45 -9.28
CA ASP A 188 -6.65 14.09 -9.34
C ASP A 188 -5.48 13.09 -9.19
N GLU A 189 -5.66 11.98 -8.49
CA GLU A 189 -4.66 10.89 -8.45
C GLU A 189 -4.67 10.06 -9.74
N ILE A 190 -5.80 9.94 -10.42
CA ILE A 190 -5.89 9.27 -11.74
C ILE A 190 -5.49 10.23 -12.86
N ALA A 191 -5.79 11.52 -12.74
CA ALA A 191 -5.45 12.53 -13.72
C ALA A 191 -3.94 12.83 -13.81
N ALA A 192 -3.16 12.52 -12.78
CA ALA A 192 -1.71 12.61 -12.81
C ALA A 192 -1.05 11.32 -13.32
N GLN A 193 -1.49 10.76 -14.45
CA GLN A 193 -0.68 9.82 -15.22
C GLN A 193 0.47 10.61 -15.86
N THR A 194 1.51 10.89 -15.07
CA THR A 194 2.74 11.43 -15.62
C THR A 194 3.27 10.45 -16.68
N PRO A 195 3.94 10.93 -17.74
CA PRO A 195 4.57 10.07 -18.75
C PRO A 195 5.42 8.96 -18.11
N MET A 196 6.06 9.25 -16.98
CA MET A 196 6.84 8.31 -16.20
C MET A 196 6.00 7.16 -15.63
N ARG A 197 4.85 7.44 -15.02
CA ARG A 197 3.98 6.40 -14.46
C ARG A 197 3.43 5.48 -15.54
N LEU A 198 3.06 6.04 -16.69
CA LEU A 198 2.62 5.25 -17.83
C LEU A 198 3.75 4.34 -18.32
N MET A 199 4.97 4.87 -18.42
CA MET A 199 6.15 4.10 -18.83
C MET A 199 6.46 2.95 -17.86
N LEU A 200 6.44 3.19 -16.54
CA LEU A 200 6.67 2.16 -15.54
C LEU A 200 5.57 1.08 -15.56
N SER A 201 4.32 1.45 -15.82
CA SER A 201 3.21 0.50 -16.00
C SER A 201 3.42 -0.39 -17.23
N GLN A 202 3.90 0.18 -18.34
CA GLN A 202 4.24 -0.58 -19.54
C GLN A 202 5.43 -1.52 -19.28
N LEU A 203 6.49 -1.02 -18.63
CA LEU A 203 7.65 -1.81 -18.23
C LEU A 203 7.26 -2.99 -17.35
N ARG A 204 6.35 -2.81 -16.40
CA ARG A 204 5.81 -3.88 -15.56
C ARG A 204 5.15 -4.98 -16.40
N LYS A 205 4.32 -4.61 -17.37
CA LYS A 205 3.67 -5.58 -18.29
C LYS A 205 4.70 -6.37 -19.12
N THR A 206 5.73 -5.69 -19.61
CA THR A 206 6.82 -6.31 -20.37
C THR A 206 7.63 -7.27 -19.48
N CYS A 207 7.91 -6.89 -18.23
CA CYS A 207 8.69 -7.70 -17.30
C CYS A 207 8.02 -9.02 -16.90
N VAL A 208 6.69 -9.13 -16.95
CA VAL A 208 5.97 -10.41 -16.77
C VAL A 208 6.39 -11.44 -17.84
N HIS A 209 6.76 -10.99 -19.04
CA HIS A 209 7.16 -11.84 -20.16
C HIS A 209 8.67 -12.12 -20.22
N LEU A 210 9.50 -11.46 -19.40
CA LEU A 210 10.95 -11.69 -19.37
C LEU A 210 11.33 -13.10 -18.94
N ARG A 211 10.50 -13.77 -18.11
CA ARG A 211 10.69 -15.17 -17.69
C ARG A 211 10.70 -16.15 -18.85
N ALA A 212 9.98 -15.87 -19.91
CA ALA A 212 9.89 -16.77 -21.06
C ALA A 212 11.14 -16.71 -21.97
N SER A 213 12.19 -15.99 -21.55
CA SER A 213 13.43 -15.76 -22.33
C SER A 213 13.16 -15.34 -23.78
N ARG A 214 12.09 -14.58 -24.01
CA ARG A 214 11.73 -14.09 -25.35
C ARG A 214 12.63 -12.89 -25.69
N PRO A 215 13.47 -13.00 -26.73
CA PRO A 215 14.40 -11.90 -27.12
C PRO A 215 13.69 -10.57 -27.34
N GLU A 216 12.49 -10.60 -27.89
CA GLU A 216 11.66 -9.42 -28.16
C GLU A 216 11.22 -8.70 -26.87
N ALA A 217 10.84 -9.44 -25.83
CA ALA A 217 10.46 -8.86 -24.55
C ALA A 217 11.65 -8.20 -23.84
N ILE A 218 12.83 -8.80 -23.97
CA ILE A 218 14.08 -8.26 -23.42
C ILE A 218 14.43 -6.93 -24.12
N ALA A 219 14.42 -6.93 -25.46
CA ALA A 219 14.70 -5.73 -26.23
C ALA A 219 13.72 -4.58 -25.89
N THR A 220 12.42 -4.91 -25.81
CA THR A 220 11.36 -3.95 -25.43
C THR A 220 11.58 -3.41 -24.01
N ALA A 221 11.96 -4.26 -23.04
CA ALA A 221 12.24 -3.80 -21.68
C ALA A 221 13.43 -2.81 -21.63
N PHE A 222 14.49 -3.06 -22.39
CA PHE A 222 15.64 -2.15 -22.47
C PHE A 222 15.27 -0.81 -23.12
N GLU A 223 14.45 -0.80 -24.16
CA GLU A 223 13.95 0.45 -24.77
C GLU A 223 13.10 1.25 -23.78
N GLN A 224 12.21 0.58 -23.08
CA GLN A 224 11.37 1.21 -22.06
C GLN A 224 12.20 1.76 -20.89
N LEU A 225 13.24 1.03 -20.43
CA LEU A 225 14.17 1.52 -19.41
C LEU A 225 14.96 2.74 -19.89
N ARG A 226 15.41 2.74 -21.13
CA ARG A 226 16.10 3.90 -21.72
C ARG A 226 15.21 5.12 -21.78
N THR A 227 13.97 4.94 -22.22
CA THR A 227 12.97 6.04 -22.27
C THR A 227 12.66 6.57 -20.88
N ALA A 228 12.45 5.68 -19.90
CA ALA A 228 12.22 6.07 -18.51
C ALA A 228 13.42 6.84 -17.92
N LYS A 229 14.65 6.45 -18.23
CA LYS A 229 15.86 7.18 -17.80
C LYS A 229 15.94 8.57 -18.41
N SER A 230 15.61 8.74 -19.71
CA SER A 230 15.54 10.05 -20.35
C SER A 230 14.51 10.95 -19.68
N LEU A 231 13.32 10.44 -19.39
CA LEU A 231 12.28 11.18 -18.67
C LEU A 231 12.72 11.58 -17.25
N ALA A 232 13.47 10.71 -16.56
CA ALA A 232 14.01 11.02 -15.23
C ALA A 232 15.07 12.14 -15.30
N ILE A 233 15.92 12.16 -16.33
CA ILE A 233 16.91 13.21 -16.55
C ILE A 233 16.21 14.55 -16.85
N GLU A 234 15.23 14.57 -17.75
CA GLU A 234 14.45 15.77 -18.09
C GLU A 234 13.74 16.34 -16.86
N ALA A 235 13.21 15.47 -16.00
CA ALA A 235 12.58 15.85 -14.74
C ALA A 235 13.59 16.23 -13.64
N LYS A 236 14.90 16.13 -13.89
CA LYS A 236 15.99 16.31 -12.89
C LYS A 236 15.83 15.40 -11.67
N ASP A 237 15.32 14.20 -11.88
CA ASP A 237 15.03 13.22 -10.86
C ASP A 237 16.19 12.23 -10.71
N HIS A 238 17.21 12.61 -9.93
CA HIS A 238 18.43 11.83 -9.76
C HIS A 238 18.20 10.49 -9.06
N ALA A 239 17.32 10.45 -8.07
CA ALA A 239 17.01 9.21 -7.32
C ALA A 239 16.32 8.18 -8.22
N LEU A 240 15.32 8.60 -9.00
CA LEU A 240 14.63 7.73 -9.96
C LEU A 240 15.57 7.25 -11.07
N HIS A 241 16.42 8.15 -11.61
CA HIS A 241 17.42 7.79 -12.61
C HIS A 241 18.40 6.73 -12.08
N ALA A 242 18.91 6.88 -10.84
CA ALA A 242 19.80 5.91 -10.20
C ALA A 242 19.12 4.55 -10.00
N GLY A 243 17.84 4.54 -9.57
CA GLY A 243 17.05 3.33 -9.44
C GLY A 243 16.85 2.60 -10.77
N LEU A 244 16.49 3.34 -11.83
CA LEU A 244 16.35 2.79 -13.18
C LEU A 244 17.66 2.21 -13.73
N ALA A 245 18.78 2.90 -13.50
CA ALA A 245 20.11 2.41 -13.90
C ALA A 245 20.49 1.11 -13.17
N SER A 246 20.19 1.02 -11.88
CA SER A 246 20.41 -0.20 -11.10
C SER A 246 19.57 -1.37 -11.64
N PHE A 247 18.32 -1.14 -11.94
CA PHE A 247 17.44 -2.18 -12.50
C PHE A 247 17.86 -2.61 -13.90
N GLU A 248 18.27 -1.68 -14.77
CA GLU A 248 18.81 -1.98 -16.10
C GLU A 248 20.07 -2.86 -16.00
N SER A 249 20.98 -2.54 -15.06
CA SER A 249 22.17 -3.35 -14.80
C SER A 249 21.81 -4.79 -14.39
N TYR A 250 20.81 -4.97 -13.51
CA TYR A 250 20.32 -6.30 -13.13
C TYR A 250 19.80 -7.07 -14.35
N VAL A 251 18.91 -6.48 -15.14
CA VAL A 251 18.34 -7.13 -16.33
C VAL A 251 19.46 -7.48 -17.32
N GLY A 252 20.44 -6.58 -17.51
CA GLY A 252 21.55 -6.79 -18.43
C GLY A 252 22.48 -7.94 -18.05
N VAL A 253 22.75 -8.13 -16.77
CA VAL A 253 23.63 -9.19 -16.27
C VAL A 253 22.86 -10.51 -16.09
N ALA A 254 21.67 -10.49 -15.50
CA ALA A 254 20.92 -11.69 -15.17
C ALA A 254 20.31 -12.37 -16.41
N THR A 255 19.97 -11.61 -17.48
CA THR A 255 19.36 -12.17 -18.68
C THR A 255 20.27 -13.16 -19.42
N PRO A 256 21.52 -12.84 -19.78
CA PRO A 256 22.39 -13.78 -20.47
C PRO A 256 22.71 -15.05 -19.64
N LEU A 257 22.64 -14.93 -18.32
CA LEU A 257 22.92 -16.02 -17.39
C LEU A 257 21.68 -16.89 -17.11
N GLY A 258 20.50 -16.52 -17.58
CA GLY A 258 19.25 -17.20 -17.26
C GLY A 258 18.84 -17.08 -15.78
N GLN A 259 19.37 -16.08 -15.07
CA GLN A 259 19.22 -15.88 -13.61
C GLN A 259 18.21 -14.77 -13.26
N LEU A 260 17.26 -14.50 -14.13
CA LEU A 260 16.19 -13.54 -13.84
C LEU A 260 15.25 -14.08 -12.76
N GLU A 261 15.32 -13.49 -11.57
CA GLU A 261 14.45 -13.83 -10.45
C GLU A 261 13.23 -12.90 -10.39
N GLU A 262 12.02 -13.48 -10.40
CA GLU A 262 10.77 -12.70 -10.31
C GLU A 262 10.68 -11.82 -9.06
N PRO A 263 11.04 -12.30 -7.85
CA PRO A 263 10.99 -11.45 -6.67
C PRO A 263 11.86 -10.19 -6.81
N VAL A 264 13.02 -10.30 -7.48
CA VAL A 264 13.91 -9.17 -7.71
C VAL A 264 13.29 -8.18 -8.69
N ILE A 265 12.73 -8.67 -9.79
CA ILE A 265 12.04 -7.84 -10.79
C ILE A 265 10.86 -7.11 -10.16
N THR A 266 9.99 -7.84 -9.44
CA THR A 266 8.78 -7.28 -8.81
C THR A 266 9.14 -6.23 -7.77
N ASN A 267 10.14 -6.49 -6.93
CA ASN A 267 10.60 -5.55 -5.91
C ASN A 267 11.25 -4.31 -6.52
N ALA A 268 12.04 -4.48 -7.58
CA ALA A 268 12.66 -3.36 -8.28
C ALA A 268 11.61 -2.45 -8.94
N LEU A 269 10.63 -3.03 -9.62
CA LEU A 269 9.53 -2.26 -10.22
C LEU A 269 8.70 -1.52 -9.16
N ALA A 270 8.40 -2.16 -8.02
CA ALA A 270 7.70 -1.52 -6.92
C ALA A 270 8.49 -0.32 -6.35
N ALA A 271 9.82 -0.44 -6.22
CA ALA A 271 10.67 0.66 -5.79
C ALA A 271 10.68 1.82 -6.80
N LEU A 272 10.76 1.53 -8.10
CA LEU A 272 10.74 2.54 -9.16
C LEU A 272 9.39 3.27 -9.23
N GLU A 273 8.28 2.56 -9.12
CA GLU A 273 6.95 3.13 -9.07
C GLU A 273 6.78 4.03 -7.84
N GLN A 274 7.36 3.63 -6.71
CA GLN A 274 7.36 4.46 -5.53
C GLN A 274 8.21 5.72 -5.69
N LEU A 275 9.43 5.62 -6.25
CA LEU A 275 10.24 6.80 -6.56
C LEU A 275 9.49 7.77 -7.47
N ALA A 276 8.76 7.26 -8.48
CA ALA A 276 7.94 8.08 -9.36
C ALA A 276 6.72 8.72 -8.68
N ALA A 277 6.24 8.12 -7.57
CA ALA A 277 5.11 8.64 -6.80
C ALA A 277 5.52 9.64 -5.72
N LEU A 278 6.76 9.53 -5.19
CA LEU A 278 7.28 10.43 -4.17
C LEU A 278 7.55 11.83 -4.75
N PRO A 279 7.01 12.91 -4.15
CA PRO A 279 7.32 14.27 -4.57
C PRO A 279 8.83 14.54 -4.52
N GLN A 280 9.36 15.34 -5.45
CA GLN A 280 10.80 15.60 -5.58
C GLN A 280 11.41 16.31 -4.36
N ASN A 281 10.63 17.03 -3.58
CA ASN A 281 11.06 17.70 -2.34
C ASN A 281 11.33 16.73 -1.16
N TYR A 282 10.98 15.44 -1.28
CA TYR A 282 11.29 14.41 -0.28
C TYR A 282 12.64 13.75 -0.57
N VAL A 283 13.71 14.55 -0.66
CA VAL A 283 15.04 14.12 -1.12
C VAL A 283 15.57 12.93 -0.31
N GLU A 284 15.60 13.02 1.02
CA GLU A 284 16.14 11.95 1.89
C GLU A 284 15.37 10.62 1.73
N ALA A 285 14.05 10.66 1.66
CA ALA A 285 13.23 9.46 1.48
C ALA A 285 13.47 8.84 0.09
N ARG A 286 13.59 9.66 -0.95
CA ARG A 286 13.86 9.23 -2.32
C ARG A 286 15.27 8.60 -2.44
N ASP A 287 16.27 9.23 -1.86
CA ASP A 287 17.65 8.73 -1.85
C ASP A 287 17.73 7.41 -1.09
N SER A 288 17.06 7.28 0.06
CA SER A 288 16.98 6.03 0.81
C SER A 288 16.41 4.88 -0.02
N VAL A 289 15.32 5.12 -0.76
CA VAL A 289 14.72 4.11 -1.63
C VAL A 289 15.68 3.72 -2.78
N ALA A 290 16.29 4.69 -3.44
CA ALA A 290 17.22 4.44 -4.53
C ALA A 290 18.45 3.66 -4.07
N ILE A 291 19.02 4.03 -2.91
CA ILE A 291 20.17 3.34 -2.30
C ILE A 291 19.78 1.91 -1.89
N ALA A 292 18.61 1.72 -1.27
CA ALA A 292 18.14 0.39 -0.86
C ALA A 292 17.95 -0.53 -2.08
N LEU A 293 17.38 -0.01 -3.17
CA LEU A 293 17.23 -0.74 -4.42
C LEU A 293 18.59 -1.12 -5.01
N GLY A 294 19.53 -0.16 -5.10
CA GLY A 294 20.88 -0.40 -5.60
C GLY A 294 21.62 -1.48 -4.82
N LYS A 295 21.59 -1.42 -3.47
CA LYS A 295 22.21 -2.43 -2.59
C LYS A 295 21.57 -3.81 -2.76
N ALA A 296 20.23 -3.89 -2.88
CA ALA A 296 19.53 -5.16 -3.06
C ALA A 296 19.92 -5.82 -4.39
N ILE A 297 20.03 -5.03 -5.46
CA ILE A 297 20.45 -5.50 -6.79
C ILE A 297 21.92 -5.93 -6.76
N GLN A 298 22.82 -5.12 -6.20
CA GLN A 298 24.24 -5.48 -6.11
C GLN A 298 24.47 -6.77 -5.33
N LYS A 299 23.76 -6.96 -4.21
CA LYS A 299 23.82 -8.21 -3.44
C LYS A 299 23.41 -9.42 -4.26
N LYS A 300 22.44 -9.26 -5.15
CA LYS A 300 21.97 -10.34 -6.04
C LYS A 300 22.90 -10.62 -7.21
N LEU A 301 23.58 -9.61 -7.72
CA LEU A 301 24.57 -9.78 -8.79
C LEU A 301 25.90 -10.37 -8.27
N ALA A 302 26.17 -10.28 -6.97
CA ALA A 302 27.36 -10.83 -6.33
C ALA A 302 27.19 -12.26 -5.78
N ALA A 303 25.95 -12.78 -5.78
CA ALA A 303 25.60 -14.11 -5.28
C ALA A 303 25.51 -15.15 -6.41
#